data_028db5051dc79b05892d8237909bec45
#
_entry.id   028db5051dc79b05892d8237909bec45
#
_cell.length_a   1.000
_cell.length_b   1.000
_cell.length_c   1.000
_cell.angle_alpha   90.00
_cell.angle_beta   90.00
_cell.angle_gamma   90.00
#
_symmetry.space_group_name_H-M   'P 1'
#
loop_
_entity.id
_entity.type
_entity.pdbx_description
1 polymer ?
#
loop_
_entity_poly.entity_id
_entity_poly.type
_entity_poly.pdbx_seq_one_letter_code
_entity_poly.pdbx_strand_id
1 'polypeptide(L)'
;QKPIKIINDWCIYNGSTAEGRMTAFQKLTSTRQKPAVLINERSRIVFFPTLSKDSNECIWLNNRKILKTKEIDSNHTEVIFQTGFKTVFDLNRRIIENQMKRCSTFLSSLDYNQQMPL
;
A
#
# COMPACT_ATOMS: atom_id res chain seq x y z
N GLN A 1 -4.99 5.11 -19.08
CA GLN A 1 -5.02 5.84 -17.80
C GLN A 1 -4.14 5.13 -16.78
N LYS A 2 -3.22 5.87 -16.16
CA LYS A 2 -2.33 5.29 -15.15
C LYS A 2 -3.10 4.96 -13.88
N PRO A 3 -2.79 3.84 -13.21
CA PRO A 3 -3.46 3.47 -11.96
C PRO A 3 -3.40 4.54 -10.86
N ILE A 4 -2.32 5.33 -10.81
CA ILE A 4 -2.20 6.40 -9.81
C ILE A 4 -3.33 7.42 -9.92
N LYS A 5 -3.88 7.64 -11.10
CA LYS A 5 -5.00 8.57 -11.27
C LYS A 5 -6.24 8.05 -10.57
N ILE A 6 -6.50 6.75 -10.65
CA ILE A 6 -7.63 6.13 -9.96
C ILE A 6 -7.43 6.23 -8.45
N ILE A 7 -6.23 5.96 -7.98
CA ILE A 7 -5.88 6.08 -6.56
C ILE A 7 -6.12 7.53 -6.09
N ASN A 8 -5.68 8.51 -6.88
CA ASN A 8 -5.89 9.92 -6.53
C ASN A 8 -7.37 10.29 -6.47
N ASP A 9 -8.16 9.81 -7.42
CA ASP A 9 -9.60 10.07 -7.43
C ASP A 9 -10.25 9.52 -6.14
N TRP A 10 -9.86 8.32 -5.72
CA TRP A 10 -10.38 7.75 -4.47
C TRP A 10 -9.98 8.60 -3.26
N CYS A 11 -8.76 9.12 -3.24
CA CYS A 11 -8.33 10.03 -2.18
C CYS A 11 -9.18 11.30 -2.16
N ILE A 12 -9.44 11.87 -3.32
CA ILE A 12 -10.24 13.09 -3.43
C ILE A 12 -11.64 12.87 -2.86
N TYR A 13 -12.28 11.75 -3.19
CA TYR A 13 -13.58 11.41 -2.63
C TYR A 13 -13.55 11.27 -1.10
N ASN A 14 -12.39 11.00 -0.53
CA ASN A 14 -12.21 10.88 0.91
C ASN A 14 -11.55 12.12 1.54
N GLY A 15 -11.51 13.22 0.81
CA GLY A 15 -11.07 14.51 1.35
C GLY A 15 -9.56 14.72 1.36
N SER A 16 -8.81 14.03 0.51
CA SER A 16 -7.36 14.15 0.47
C SER A 16 -6.85 14.02 -0.97
N THR A 17 -5.53 13.95 -1.15
CA THR A 17 -4.90 13.69 -2.44
C THR A 17 -3.89 12.57 -2.28
N ALA A 18 -3.61 11.84 -3.37
CA ALA A 18 -2.60 10.80 -3.34
C ALA A 18 -1.23 11.38 -2.96
N GLU A 19 -0.87 12.54 -3.51
CA GLU A 19 0.41 13.18 -3.21
C GLU A 19 0.56 13.49 -1.71
N GLY A 20 -0.47 14.06 -1.09
CA GLY A 20 -0.45 14.35 0.33
C GLY A 20 -0.35 13.09 1.18
N ARG A 21 -1.09 12.06 0.81
CA ARG A 21 -1.05 10.77 1.51
C ARG A 21 0.33 10.10 1.37
N MET A 22 0.95 10.16 0.19
CA MET A 22 2.29 9.62 -0.02
C MET A 22 3.33 10.36 0.81
N THR A 23 3.23 11.69 0.89
CA THR A 23 4.12 12.48 1.72
C THR A 23 4.02 12.09 3.19
N ALA A 24 2.81 11.93 3.70
CA ALA A 24 2.58 11.50 5.07
C ALA A 24 3.17 10.10 5.32
N PHE A 25 2.93 9.18 4.40
CA PHE A 25 3.46 7.82 4.50
C PHE A 25 5.00 7.83 4.56
N GLN A 26 5.62 8.60 3.68
CA GLN A 26 7.08 8.69 3.63
C GLN A 26 7.66 9.24 4.92
N LYS A 27 7.04 10.26 5.49
CA LYS A 27 7.52 10.87 6.74
C LYS A 27 7.34 9.94 7.93
N LEU A 28 6.22 9.25 8.02
CA LEU A 28 5.93 8.40 9.17
C LEU A 28 6.65 7.06 9.14
N THR A 29 7.02 6.57 7.96
CA THR A 29 7.71 5.28 7.82
C THR A 29 9.16 5.40 7.41
N SER A 30 9.64 6.61 7.16
CA SER A 30 10.99 6.87 6.62
C SER A 30 11.22 6.17 5.27
N THR A 31 10.14 5.98 4.51
CA THR A 31 10.17 5.35 3.19
C THR A 31 10.48 6.40 2.14
N ARG A 32 11.39 6.11 1.22
CA ARG A 32 11.74 7.04 0.14
C ARG A 32 11.04 6.71 -1.18
N GLN A 33 10.94 5.43 -1.50
CA GLN A 33 10.43 4.98 -2.79
C GLN A 33 9.16 4.15 -2.62
N LYS A 34 8.30 4.22 -3.62
CA LYS A 34 7.07 3.44 -3.69
C LYS A 34 6.20 3.60 -2.43
N PRO A 35 5.90 4.85 -2.02
CA PRO A 35 5.08 5.05 -0.83
C PRO A 35 3.67 4.52 -1.06
N ALA A 36 3.08 4.01 0.01
CA ALA A 36 1.69 3.58 0.01
C ALA A 36 0.76 4.78 0.21
N VAL A 37 -0.52 4.58 -0.04
CA VAL A 37 -1.53 5.63 0.02
C VAL A 37 -2.68 5.18 0.91
N LEU A 38 -2.95 5.95 1.96
CA LEU A 38 -4.13 5.75 2.80
C LEU A 38 -5.34 6.34 2.08
N ILE A 39 -6.27 5.49 1.69
CA ILE A 39 -7.48 5.92 0.99
C ILE A 39 -8.53 6.42 1.98
N ASN A 40 -8.73 5.68 3.07
CA ASN A 40 -9.77 5.98 4.04
C ASN A 40 -9.27 5.69 5.45
N GLU A 41 -9.25 6.71 6.31
CA GLU A 41 -8.75 6.59 7.68
C GLU A 41 -9.61 5.68 8.54
N ARG A 42 -10.91 5.82 8.43
CA ARG A 42 -11.84 5.07 9.28
C ARG A 42 -11.75 3.57 8.99
N SER A 43 -11.68 3.21 7.71
CA SER A 43 -11.64 1.81 7.29
C SER A 43 -10.23 1.23 7.26
N ARG A 44 -9.21 2.07 7.48
CA ARG A 44 -7.80 1.63 7.43
C ARG A 44 -7.42 1.04 6.08
N ILE A 45 -7.96 1.60 5.00
CA ILE A 45 -7.68 1.12 3.64
C ILE A 45 -6.41 1.78 3.13
N VAL A 46 -5.34 0.99 3.01
CA VAL A 46 -4.04 1.43 2.50
C VAL A 46 -3.70 0.59 1.28
N PHE A 47 -3.42 1.27 0.17
CA PHE A 47 -2.95 0.60 -1.05
C PHE A 47 -1.46 0.86 -1.22
N PHE A 48 -0.70 -0.17 -1.54
CA PHE A 48 0.72 0.00 -1.86
C PHE A 48 0.99 -0.39 -3.31
N PRO A 49 1.93 0.33 -3.96
CA PRO A 49 2.26 0.04 -5.36
C PRO A 49 3.27 -1.10 -5.45
N THR A 50 3.17 -1.89 -6.51
CA THR A 50 4.12 -2.97 -6.80
C THR A 50 5.33 -2.48 -7.57
N LEU A 51 5.17 -1.39 -8.32
CA LEU A 51 6.22 -0.74 -9.11
C LEU A 51 6.14 0.76 -8.87
N SER A 52 6.97 1.53 -9.58
CA SER A 52 6.85 3.00 -9.53
C SER A 52 5.42 3.43 -9.86
N LYS A 53 4.91 4.41 -9.13
CA LYS A 53 3.54 4.91 -9.31
C LYS A 53 3.26 5.41 -10.73
N ASP A 54 4.30 5.79 -11.45
CA ASP A 54 4.17 6.33 -12.81
C ASP A 54 4.22 5.25 -13.88
N SER A 55 4.49 4.00 -13.51
CA SER A 55 4.48 2.90 -14.45
C SER A 55 3.06 2.49 -14.81
N ASN A 56 2.80 2.26 -16.10
CA ASN A 56 1.52 1.75 -16.55
C ASN A 56 1.28 0.30 -16.09
N GLU A 57 2.34 -0.40 -15.71
CA GLU A 57 2.27 -1.77 -15.23
C GLU A 57 2.17 -1.87 -13.72
N CYS A 58 2.19 -0.73 -13.03
CA CYS A 58 2.06 -0.73 -11.58
C CYS A 58 0.67 -1.24 -11.17
N ILE A 59 0.68 -2.23 -10.29
CA ILE A 59 -0.53 -2.75 -9.67
C ILE A 59 -0.52 -2.26 -8.23
N TRP A 60 -1.66 -1.73 -7.79
CA TRP A 60 -1.83 -1.29 -6.41
C TRP A 60 -2.58 -2.35 -5.63
N LEU A 61 -2.02 -2.77 -4.51
CA LEU A 61 -2.59 -3.82 -3.69
C LEU A 61 -3.16 -3.24 -2.40
N ASN A 62 -4.39 -3.65 -2.08
CA ASN A 62 -5.01 -3.29 -0.81
C ASN A 62 -4.38 -4.16 0.29
N ASN A 63 -3.57 -3.55 1.15
CA ASN A 63 -2.86 -4.27 2.20
C ASN A 63 -3.79 -5.11 3.07
N ARG A 64 -4.98 -4.59 3.37
CA ARG A 64 -5.94 -5.27 4.24
C ARG A 64 -6.53 -6.53 3.63
N LYS A 65 -6.51 -6.64 2.31
CA LYS A 65 -7.12 -7.77 1.60
C LYS A 65 -6.16 -8.92 1.35
N ILE A 66 -4.89 -8.77 1.66
CA ILE A 66 -3.91 -9.84 1.50
C ILE A 66 -3.96 -10.75 2.71
N LEU A 67 -4.18 -12.04 2.48
CA LEU A 67 -4.15 -13.05 3.53
C LEU A 67 -2.72 -13.50 3.81
N LYS A 68 -2.00 -13.90 2.76
CA LYS A 68 -0.62 -14.34 2.88
C LYS A 68 0.07 -14.35 1.52
N THR A 69 1.40 -14.47 1.54
CA THR A 69 2.22 -14.60 0.35
C THR A 69 2.95 -15.93 0.38
N LYS A 70 3.27 -16.44 -0.81
CA LYS A 70 4.02 -17.67 -0.96
C LYS A 70 5.10 -17.48 -2.01
N GLU A 71 6.34 -17.76 -1.65
CA GLU A 71 7.44 -17.67 -2.60
C GLU A 71 7.34 -18.82 -3.61
N ILE A 72 7.35 -18.46 -4.90
CA ILE A 72 7.42 -19.44 -5.99
C ILE A 72 8.88 -19.65 -6.35
N ASP A 73 9.60 -18.55 -6.60
CA ASP A 73 11.04 -18.51 -6.80
C ASP A 73 11.55 -17.10 -6.44
N SER A 74 12.81 -16.81 -6.73
CA SER A 74 13.42 -15.53 -6.34
C SER A 74 12.78 -14.31 -7.02
N ASN A 75 12.01 -14.51 -8.11
CA ASN A 75 11.43 -13.43 -8.90
C ASN A 75 9.91 -13.52 -9.01
N HIS A 76 9.28 -14.49 -8.36
CA HIS A 76 7.83 -14.70 -8.46
C HIS A 76 7.25 -15.00 -7.09
N THR A 77 6.15 -14.36 -6.79
CA THR A 77 5.44 -14.53 -5.51
C THR A 77 3.96 -14.69 -5.77
N GLU A 78 3.36 -15.71 -5.18
CA GLU A 78 1.93 -15.87 -5.17
C GLU A 78 1.34 -15.08 -4.01
N VAL A 79 0.38 -14.22 -4.31
CA VAL A 79 -0.38 -13.49 -3.30
C VAL A 79 -1.75 -14.13 -3.17
N ILE A 80 -2.12 -14.48 -1.96
CA ILE A 80 -3.41 -15.10 -1.64
C ILE A 80 -4.22 -14.05 -0.88
N PHE A 81 -5.38 -13.71 -1.43
CA PHE A 81 -6.26 -12.69 -0.85
C PHE A 81 -7.27 -13.29 0.12
N GLN A 82 -7.87 -12.44 0.95
CA GLN A 82 -8.85 -12.86 1.94
C GLN A 82 -10.04 -13.61 1.33
N THR A 83 -10.37 -13.32 0.07
CA THR A 83 -11.45 -14.00 -0.65
C THR A 83 -11.07 -15.39 -1.13
N GLY A 84 -9.79 -15.76 -1.02
CA GLY A 84 -9.27 -17.01 -1.58
C GLY A 84 -8.70 -16.87 -2.98
N PHE A 85 -8.90 -15.72 -3.63
CA PHE A 85 -8.30 -15.45 -4.94
C PHE A 85 -6.79 -15.47 -4.83
N LYS A 86 -6.12 -16.08 -5.82
CA LYS A 86 -4.66 -16.19 -5.87
C LYS A 86 -4.16 -15.65 -7.19
N THR A 87 -3.03 -14.98 -7.16
CA THR A 87 -2.37 -14.52 -8.38
C THR A 87 -0.86 -14.46 -8.14
N VAL A 88 -0.09 -14.63 -9.22
CA VAL A 88 1.37 -14.61 -9.15
C VAL A 88 1.87 -13.27 -9.72
N PHE A 89 2.74 -12.61 -8.96
CA PHE A 89 3.39 -11.38 -9.37
C PHE A 89 4.85 -11.64 -9.69
N ASP A 90 5.38 -10.94 -10.69
CA ASP A 90 6.79 -11.00 -11.08
C ASP A 90 7.64 -10.16 -10.14
N LEU A 91 7.55 -10.47 -8.86
CA LEU A 91 8.25 -9.74 -7.79
C LEU A 91 8.80 -10.71 -6.77
N ASN A 92 9.96 -10.37 -6.21
CA ASN A 92 10.51 -11.08 -5.08
C ASN A 92 9.59 -10.91 -3.86
N ARG A 93 9.40 -11.99 -3.10
CA ARG A 93 8.54 -11.98 -1.92
C ARG A 93 8.93 -10.89 -0.92
N ARG A 94 10.21 -10.64 -0.74
CA ARG A 94 10.70 -9.63 0.18
C ARG A 94 10.16 -8.24 -0.16
N ILE A 95 10.04 -7.92 -1.44
CA ILE A 95 9.52 -6.62 -1.88
C ILE A 95 8.09 -6.44 -1.39
N ILE A 96 7.24 -7.46 -1.59
CA ILE A 96 5.84 -7.41 -1.16
C ILE A 96 5.74 -7.38 0.36
N GLU A 97 6.48 -8.26 1.05
CA GLU A 97 6.44 -8.32 2.51
C GLU A 97 6.93 -7.02 3.16
N ASN A 98 7.95 -6.37 2.59
CA ASN A 98 8.42 -5.09 3.09
C ASN A 98 7.37 -4.00 2.94
N GLN A 99 6.64 -3.99 1.83
CA GLN A 99 5.55 -3.03 1.63
C GLN A 99 4.43 -3.26 2.65
N MET A 100 4.05 -4.51 2.89
CA MET A 100 3.04 -4.84 3.88
C MET A 100 3.48 -4.40 5.29
N LYS A 101 4.74 -4.63 5.63
CA LYS A 101 5.31 -4.22 6.91
C LYS A 101 5.29 -2.70 7.09
N ARG A 102 5.63 -1.97 6.03
CA ARG A 102 5.58 -0.50 6.04
C ARG A 102 4.16 0.01 6.25
N CYS A 103 3.17 -0.64 5.64
CA CYS A 103 1.77 -0.29 5.86
C CYS A 103 1.37 -0.48 7.32
N SER A 104 1.80 -1.57 7.95
CA SER A 104 1.54 -1.82 9.37
C SER A 104 2.18 -0.77 10.26
N THR A 105 3.43 -0.40 9.97
CA THR A 105 4.15 0.66 10.69
C THR A 105 3.42 1.99 10.57
N PHE A 106 2.96 2.32 9.36
CA PHE A 106 2.23 3.54 9.11
C PHE A 106 0.94 3.63 9.92
N LEU A 107 0.14 2.55 9.90
CA LEU A 107 -1.12 2.51 10.64
C LEU A 107 -0.88 2.62 12.15
N SER A 108 0.14 1.95 12.67
CA SER A 108 0.51 2.06 14.07
C SER A 108 0.91 3.48 14.44
N SER A 109 1.65 4.16 13.56
CA SER A 109 2.04 5.55 13.79
C SER A 109 0.85 6.49 13.84
N LEU A 110 -0.16 6.26 12.97
CA LEU A 110 -1.39 7.05 13.00
C LEU A 110 -2.14 6.85 14.30
N ASP A 111 -2.25 5.61 14.78
CA ASP A 111 -2.93 5.32 16.04
C ASP A 111 -2.25 6.02 17.21
N TYR A 112 -0.93 5.97 17.26
CA TYR A 112 -0.17 6.65 18.31
C TYR A 112 -0.42 8.15 18.30
N ASN A 113 -0.35 8.79 17.12
CA ASN A 113 -0.53 10.23 16.98
C ASN A 113 -1.94 10.67 17.33
N GLN A 114 -2.94 9.85 17.04
CA GLN A 114 -4.34 10.15 17.36
C GLN A 114 -4.63 10.06 18.86
N GLN A 115 -3.79 9.37 19.63
CA GLN A 115 -3.93 9.25 21.08
C GLN A 115 -3.29 10.41 21.84
N MET A 116 -2.52 11.25 21.15
CA MET A 116 -1.85 12.36 21.80
C MET A 116 -2.86 13.47 22.14
N PRO A 117 -2.84 14.01 23.36
CA PRO A 117 -3.70 15.14 23.71
C PRO A 117 -3.25 16.39 22.96
N LEU A 118 -4.20 17.19 22.57
CA LEU A 118 -3.92 18.47 21.92
C LEU A 118 -3.79 19.58 22.94
#